data_c2bdb1c051011281751c9c8e48595879
#
_entry.id   c2bdb1c051011281751c9c8e48595879
#
_cell.length_a   1.000
_cell.length_b   1.000
_cell.length_c   1.000
_cell.angle_alpha   90.00
_cell.angle_beta   90.00
_cell.angle_gamma   90.00
#
_symmetry.space_group_name_H-M   'P 1'
#
loop_
_entity.id
_entity.type
_entity.pdbx_description
1 polymer ?
#
loop_
_entity_poly.entity_id
_entity_poly.type
_entity_poly.pdbx_seq_one_letter_code
_entity_poly.pdbx_strand_id
1 'polypeptide(L)'
;TQRKQRGEMVRVALVGYTNVGKSTLMTLLSKSEVFAEDKLFATLDTTVRKIVYDRIPFLLSDTVGFIRKLPHDLIESFKSTLDEVREADILLHVVDISHPQFEDQINVVNQTLVDIKAGDKKVILVLNKIDAYKWVEKEEDDLTPSTRENISLEELKRSWMSRIDLN
;
A
#
# COMPACT_ATOMS: atom_id res chain seq x y z
N THR A 1 -3.16 14.60 22.88
CA THR A 1 -2.85 14.49 24.31
C THR A 1 -2.81 13.05 24.84
N GLN A 2 -3.60 12.12 24.32
CA GLN A 2 -3.46 10.69 24.67
C GLN A 2 -2.21 10.04 24.07
N ARG A 3 -1.59 10.62 23.09
CA ARG A 3 -0.34 10.20 22.46
C ARG A 3 0.87 10.26 23.40
N LYS A 4 0.92 11.21 24.31
CA LYS A 4 2.06 11.42 25.25
C LYS A 4 2.15 10.44 26.42
N GLN A 5 1.12 9.66 26.70
CA GLN A 5 1.04 8.78 27.89
C GLN A 5 1.32 7.30 27.66
N ARG A 6 1.39 6.88 26.40
CA ARG A 6 1.79 5.49 26.06
C ARG A 6 3.10 5.59 25.34
N GLY A 7 4.25 5.41 25.94
CA GLY A 7 5.58 5.40 25.31
C GLY A 7 5.48 4.98 23.82
N GLU A 8 5.42 5.97 22.88
CA GLU A 8 4.59 5.85 21.70
C GLU A 8 5.31 5.03 20.64
N MET A 9 4.82 3.82 20.42
CA MET A 9 5.20 3.05 19.24
C MET A 9 4.69 3.75 17.97
N VAL A 10 5.55 3.82 16.96
CA VAL A 10 5.16 4.30 15.62
C VAL A 10 4.02 3.44 15.09
N ARG A 11 3.02 4.08 14.52
CA ARG A 11 1.89 3.42 13.88
C ARG A 11 2.08 3.39 12.37
N VAL A 12 2.03 2.20 11.82
CA VAL A 12 2.16 1.95 10.38
C VAL A 12 0.88 1.30 9.88
N ALA A 13 0.28 1.83 8.84
CA ALA A 13 -0.89 1.23 8.21
C ALA A 13 -0.57 0.75 6.79
N LEU A 14 -1.03 -0.46 6.47
CA LEU A 14 -0.99 -0.99 5.11
C LEU A 14 -2.17 -0.41 4.32
N VAL A 15 -1.87 0.25 3.22
CA VAL A 15 -2.87 0.75 2.28
C VAL A 15 -2.58 0.22 0.88
N GLY A 16 -3.58 0.17 0.05
CA GLY A 16 -3.43 -0.29 -1.32
C GLY A 16 -4.75 -0.68 -1.94
N TYR A 17 -4.73 -0.90 -3.23
CA TYR A 17 -5.88 -1.41 -3.95
C TYR A 17 -6.26 -2.80 -3.43
N THR A 18 -7.49 -3.25 -3.72
CA THR A 18 -7.91 -4.60 -3.33
C THR A 18 -7.03 -5.66 -4.00
N ASN A 19 -6.76 -6.76 -3.31
CA ASN A 19 -6.01 -7.93 -3.81
C ASN A 19 -4.55 -7.65 -4.26
N VAL A 20 -3.87 -6.69 -3.66
CA VAL A 20 -2.45 -6.40 -3.94
C VAL A 20 -1.47 -7.17 -3.03
N GLY A 21 -1.99 -7.92 -2.04
CA GLY A 21 -1.20 -8.72 -1.10
C GLY A 21 -0.92 -8.06 0.25
N LYS A 22 -1.77 -7.11 0.70
CA LYS A 22 -1.63 -6.48 2.03
C LYS A 22 -1.67 -7.50 3.17
N SER A 23 -2.67 -8.38 3.19
CA SER A 23 -2.81 -9.41 4.24
C SER A 23 -1.67 -10.42 4.21
N THR A 24 -1.16 -10.76 3.04
CA THR A 24 0.02 -11.62 2.89
C THR A 24 1.25 -10.94 3.48
N LEU A 25 1.46 -9.66 3.19
CA LEU A 25 2.55 -8.88 3.75
C LEU A 25 2.43 -8.75 5.27
N MET A 26 1.21 -8.52 5.78
CA MET A 26 0.91 -8.51 7.21
C MET A 26 1.34 -9.81 7.88
N THR A 27 1.00 -10.95 7.30
CA THR A 27 1.37 -12.29 7.79
C THR A 27 2.89 -12.47 7.83
N LEU A 28 3.58 -12.09 6.75
CA LEU A 28 5.04 -12.20 6.65
C LEU A 28 5.74 -11.35 7.72
N LEU A 29 5.29 -10.12 7.92
CA LEU A 29 5.89 -9.21 8.89
C LEU A 29 5.56 -9.59 10.34
N SER A 30 4.37 -10.08 10.60
CA SER A 30 3.92 -10.42 11.95
C SER A 30 4.30 -11.84 12.38
N LYS A 31 4.79 -12.69 11.47
CA LYS A 31 5.03 -14.12 11.70
C LYS A 31 3.83 -14.86 12.29
N SER A 32 2.64 -14.40 11.95
CA SER A 32 1.37 -14.98 12.39
C SER A 32 0.60 -15.54 11.21
N GLU A 33 -0.13 -16.62 11.44
CA GLU A 33 -1.02 -17.23 10.45
C GLU A 33 -2.27 -16.34 10.30
N VAL A 34 -2.22 -15.37 9.40
CA VAL A 34 -3.40 -14.64 8.92
C VAL A 34 -3.78 -15.26 7.58
N PHE A 35 -5.02 -15.73 7.45
CA PHE A 35 -5.53 -16.21 6.17
C PHE A 35 -5.57 -15.06 5.16
N ALA A 36 -4.64 -15.07 4.21
CA ALA A 36 -4.72 -14.24 3.02
C ALA A 36 -5.67 -14.95 2.03
N GLU A 37 -6.91 -14.53 2.01
CA GLU A 37 -7.86 -15.01 1.01
C GLU A 37 -7.79 -14.11 -0.23
N ASP A 38 -7.85 -14.74 -1.40
CA ASP A 38 -7.89 -14.05 -2.70
C ASP A 38 -9.32 -13.54 -2.97
N LYS A 39 -9.85 -12.76 -2.04
CA LYS A 39 -11.18 -12.18 -2.09
C LYS A 39 -11.13 -10.67 -2.03
N LEU A 40 -12.09 -10.04 -2.69
CA LEU A 40 -12.36 -8.62 -2.53
C LEU A 40 -12.68 -8.35 -1.05
N PHE A 41 -12.04 -7.31 -0.48
CA PHE A 41 -12.25 -6.91 0.92
C PHE A 41 -12.00 -8.04 1.94
N ALA A 42 -10.89 -8.77 1.80
CA ALA A 42 -10.48 -9.79 2.77
C ALA A 42 -10.38 -9.24 4.20
N THR A 43 -10.03 -7.96 4.37
CA THR A 43 -10.02 -7.25 5.65
C THR A 43 -11.22 -6.30 5.72
N LEU A 44 -12.23 -6.68 6.47
CA LEU A 44 -13.40 -5.83 6.79
C LEU A 44 -13.17 -5.06 8.10
N ASP A 45 -12.55 -5.71 9.07
CA ASP A 45 -12.16 -5.11 10.35
C ASP A 45 -10.66 -4.93 10.42
N THR A 46 -10.23 -3.87 11.10
CA THR A 46 -8.82 -3.58 11.25
C THR A 46 -8.12 -4.62 12.11
N THR A 47 -7.09 -5.24 11.57
CA THR A 47 -6.19 -6.09 12.32
C THR A 47 -4.93 -5.30 12.69
N VAL A 48 -4.70 -5.10 14.00
CA VAL A 48 -3.52 -4.39 14.51
C VAL A 48 -2.59 -5.38 15.18
N ARG A 49 -1.31 -5.37 14.81
CA ARG A 49 -0.29 -6.23 15.40
C ARG A 49 0.94 -5.43 15.81
N LYS A 50 1.52 -5.81 16.96
CA LYS A 50 2.82 -5.29 17.37
C LYS A 50 3.91 -6.07 16.66
N ILE A 51 4.74 -5.36 15.92
CA ILE A 51 5.91 -5.88 15.25
C ILE A 51 7.17 -5.36 15.96
N VAL A 52 8.20 -6.19 16.07
CA VAL A 52 9.51 -5.77 16.54
C VAL A 52 10.54 -6.11 15.46
N TYR A 53 11.16 -5.09 14.90
CA TYR A 53 12.22 -5.23 13.93
C TYR A 53 13.47 -4.50 14.43
N ASP A 54 14.58 -5.22 14.46
CA ASP A 54 15.87 -4.71 14.96
C ASP A 54 15.74 -3.95 16.30
N ARG A 55 14.98 -4.53 17.26
CA ARG A 55 14.66 -3.98 18.59
C ARG A 55 13.75 -2.75 18.57
N ILE A 56 13.25 -2.35 17.42
CA ILE A 56 12.34 -1.21 17.29
C ILE A 56 10.90 -1.76 17.23
N PRO A 57 10.07 -1.48 18.24
CA PRO A 57 8.68 -1.89 18.22
C PRO A 57 7.84 -0.86 17.46
N PHE A 58 6.90 -1.34 16.65
CA PHE A 58 5.89 -0.53 16.01
C PHE A 58 4.57 -1.30 15.90
N LEU A 59 3.48 -0.58 15.68
CA LEU A 59 2.17 -1.15 15.43
C LEU A 59 1.91 -1.18 13.92
N LEU A 60 1.55 -2.34 13.39
CA LEU A 60 1.17 -2.51 12.00
C LEU A 60 -0.32 -2.83 11.92
N SER A 61 -1.05 -2.04 11.14
CA SER A 61 -2.48 -2.21 10.89
C SER A 61 -2.70 -2.65 9.45
N ASP A 62 -3.45 -3.74 9.25
CA ASP A 62 -3.99 -4.07 7.94
C ASP A 62 -5.32 -3.35 7.74
N THR A 63 -5.55 -2.79 6.57
CA THR A 63 -6.74 -2.03 6.26
C THR A 63 -7.53 -2.62 5.10
N VAL A 64 -8.77 -2.16 4.92
CA VAL A 64 -9.59 -2.55 3.78
C VAL A 64 -8.91 -2.17 2.46
N GLY A 65 -8.99 -3.05 1.46
CA GLY A 65 -8.50 -2.77 0.12
C GLY A 65 -9.33 -1.67 -0.55
N PHE A 66 -8.66 -0.70 -1.17
CA PHE A 66 -9.31 0.38 -1.90
C PHE A 66 -9.77 -0.09 -3.27
N ILE A 67 -10.86 0.50 -3.73
CA ILE A 67 -11.41 0.29 -5.07
C ILE A 67 -11.76 1.64 -5.69
N ARG A 68 -11.92 1.69 -7.02
CA ARG A 68 -12.15 2.92 -7.79
C ARG A 68 -13.36 3.75 -7.32
N LYS A 69 -14.41 3.09 -6.84
CA LYS A 69 -15.57 3.73 -6.20
C LYS A 69 -15.93 2.94 -4.97
N LEU A 70 -15.62 3.47 -3.81
CA LEU A 70 -16.11 2.89 -2.56
C LEU A 70 -17.61 3.19 -2.46
N PRO A 71 -18.48 2.19 -2.44
CA PRO A 71 -19.92 2.43 -2.26
C PRO A 71 -20.19 3.17 -0.96
N HIS A 72 -21.08 4.16 -0.98
CA HIS A 72 -21.40 4.94 0.21
C HIS A 72 -21.84 4.09 1.40
N ASP A 73 -22.57 3.00 1.13
CA ASP A 73 -23.05 2.06 2.15
C ASP A 73 -21.91 1.33 2.86
N LEU A 74 -20.75 1.19 2.21
CA LEU A 74 -19.55 0.54 2.77
C LEU A 74 -18.63 1.50 3.54
N ILE A 75 -18.80 2.81 3.37
CA ILE A 75 -17.96 3.82 4.06
C ILE A 75 -18.12 3.69 5.58
N GLU A 76 -19.37 3.56 6.07
CA GLU A 76 -19.63 3.35 7.49
C GLU A 76 -19.06 2.02 7.99
N SER A 77 -19.16 0.95 7.21
CA SER A 77 -18.60 -0.37 7.55
C SER A 77 -17.06 -0.36 7.62
N PHE A 78 -16.42 0.54 6.88
CA PHE A 78 -14.95 0.66 6.81
C PHE A 78 -14.39 1.78 7.69
N LYS A 79 -15.25 2.44 8.47
CA LYS A 79 -14.86 3.59 9.28
C LYS A 79 -13.68 3.31 10.20
N SER A 80 -13.68 2.17 10.88
CA SER A 80 -12.60 1.78 11.79
C SER A 80 -11.27 1.59 11.07
N THR A 81 -11.29 0.99 9.88
CA THR A 81 -10.07 0.79 9.06
C THR A 81 -9.56 2.11 8.49
N LEU A 82 -10.45 3.02 8.10
CA LEU A 82 -10.10 4.35 7.62
C LEU A 82 -9.56 5.25 8.76
N ASP A 83 -10.07 5.10 9.98
CA ASP A 83 -9.55 5.80 11.16
C ASP A 83 -8.11 5.35 11.47
N GLU A 84 -7.78 4.07 11.33
CA GLU A 84 -6.41 3.56 11.47
C GLU A 84 -5.46 4.23 10.45
N VAL A 85 -5.91 4.45 9.21
CA VAL A 85 -5.13 5.16 8.19
C VAL A 85 -4.89 6.61 8.60
N ARG A 86 -5.92 7.30 9.12
CA ARG A 86 -5.80 8.70 9.57
C ARG A 86 -4.89 8.84 10.79
N GLU A 87 -4.86 7.85 11.68
CA GLU A 87 -4.05 7.85 12.90
C GLU A 87 -2.63 7.33 12.68
N ALA A 88 -2.33 6.74 11.52
CA ALA A 88 -1.01 6.23 11.21
C ALA A 88 0.03 7.36 11.09
N ASP A 89 1.25 7.08 11.49
CA ASP A 89 2.40 7.96 11.29
C ASP A 89 3.01 7.75 9.91
N ILE A 90 2.96 6.50 9.43
CA ILE A 90 3.51 6.08 8.14
C ILE A 90 2.51 5.15 7.45
N LEU A 91 2.35 5.32 6.14
CA LEU A 91 1.57 4.44 5.29
C LEU A 91 2.50 3.58 4.45
N LEU A 92 2.29 2.26 4.46
CA LEU A 92 2.90 1.34 3.49
C LEU A 92 1.90 1.14 2.35
N HIS A 93 2.16 1.79 1.22
CA HIS A 93 1.32 1.65 0.04
C HIS A 93 1.78 0.45 -0.78
N VAL A 94 1.03 -0.64 -0.68
CA VAL A 94 1.31 -1.90 -1.37
C VAL A 94 0.69 -1.87 -2.76
N VAL A 95 1.51 -2.17 -3.77
CA VAL A 95 1.14 -2.14 -5.18
C VAL A 95 1.47 -3.48 -5.83
N ASP A 96 0.52 -4.06 -6.53
CA ASP A 96 0.74 -5.22 -7.39
C ASP A 96 1.26 -4.76 -8.75
N ILE A 97 2.59 -4.77 -8.95
CA ILE A 97 3.20 -4.31 -10.19
C ILE A 97 3.01 -5.26 -11.36
N SER A 98 2.56 -6.48 -11.12
CA SER A 98 2.20 -7.44 -12.19
C SER A 98 0.86 -7.10 -12.84
N HIS A 99 0.04 -6.27 -12.20
CA HIS A 99 -1.26 -5.87 -12.75
C HIS A 99 -1.08 -4.82 -13.85
N PRO A 100 -1.71 -4.98 -15.04
CA PRO A 100 -1.51 -4.06 -16.15
C PRO A 100 -1.99 -2.63 -15.87
N GLN A 101 -2.86 -2.43 -14.89
CA GLN A 101 -3.40 -1.13 -14.48
C GLN A 101 -2.86 -0.66 -13.13
N PHE A 102 -1.67 -1.10 -12.71
CA PHE A 102 -1.14 -0.79 -11.38
C PHE A 102 -0.98 0.74 -11.14
N GLU A 103 -0.63 1.50 -12.16
CA GLU A 103 -0.51 2.96 -12.05
C GLU A 103 -1.87 3.63 -11.79
N ASP A 104 -2.93 3.18 -12.48
CA ASP A 104 -4.28 3.66 -12.21
C ASP A 104 -4.72 3.31 -10.79
N GLN A 105 -4.38 2.12 -10.32
CA GLN A 105 -4.66 1.70 -8.94
C GLN A 105 -3.94 2.57 -7.93
N ILE A 106 -2.70 2.96 -8.18
CA ILE A 106 -1.96 3.90 -7.34
C ILE A 106 -2.68 5.25 -7.29
N ASN A 107 -3.12 5.76 -8.44
CA ASN A 107 -3.85 7.04 -8.49
C ASN A 107 -5.16 6.98 -7.71
N VAL A 108 -5.90 5.86 -7.80
CA VAL A 108 -7.13 5.64 -7.02
C VAL A 108 -6.83 5.66 -5.52
N VAL A 109 -5.78 4.98 -5.08
CA VAL A 109 -5.38 4.98 -3.65
C VAL A 109 -5.00 6.37 -3.19
N ASN A 110 -4.18 7.09 -3.95
CA ASN A 110 -3.77 8.45 -3.63
C ASN A 110 -4.97 9.39 -3.51
N GLN A 111 -5.91 9.32 -4.46
CA GLN A 111 -7.13 10.13 -4.40
C GLN A 111 -7.97 9.77 -3.17
N THR A 112 -8.11 8.49 -2.86
CA THR A 112 -8.86 8.04 -1.68
C THR A 112 -8.21 8.55 -0.39
N LEU A 113 -6.88 8.54 -0.31
CA LEU A 113 -6.15 9.08 0.84
C LEU A 113 -6.42 10.58 1.03
N VAL A 114 -6.50 11.35 -0.05
CA VAL A 114 -6.89 12.76 0.00
C VAL A 114 -8.33 12.89 0.50
N ASP A 115 -9.26 12.12 -0.04
CA ASP A 115 -10.69 12.18 0.30
C ASP A 115 -10.94 11.87 1.79
N ILE A 116 -10.16 10.96 2.37
CA ILE A 116 -10.24 10.63 3.81
C ILE A 116 -9.35 11.51 4.69
N LYS A 117 -8.77 12.58 4.15
CA LYS A 117 -7.87 13.51 4.87
C LYS A 117 -6.58 12.85 5.42
N ALA A 118 -6.02 11.94 4.68
CA ALA A 118 -4.76 11.26 4.96
C ALA A 118 -3.69 11.49 3.88
N GLY A 119 -3.93 12.44 2.96
CA GLY A 119 -3.02 12.73 1.84
C GLY A 119 -1.69 13.38 2.25
N ASP A 120 -1.58 13.89 3.48
CA ASP A 120 -0.39 14.51 4.07
C ASP A 120 0.53 13.50 4.79
N LYS A 121 0.12 12.24 4.86
CA LYS A 121 0.89 11.19 5.54
C LYS A 121 2.15 10.83 4.78
N LYS A 122 3.19 10.46 5.54
CA LYS A 122 4.40 9.87 4.96
C LYS A 122 4.07 8.49 4.36
N VAL A 123 4.37 8.31 3.08
CA VAL A 123 4.08 7.08 2.33
C VAL A 123 5.37 6.40 1.93
N ILE A 124 5.44 5.09 2.16
CA ILE A 124 6.48 4.20 1.62
C ILE A 124 5.81 3.29 0.61
N LEU A 125 6.26 3.34 -0.64
CA LEU A 125 5.74 2.50 -1.71
C LEU A 125 6.38 1.12 -1.65
N VAL A 126 5.55 0.08 -1.62
CA VAL A 126 5.97 -1.33 -1.62
C VAL A 126 5.53 -1.98 -2.92
N LEU A 127 6.46 -2.27 -3.80
CA LEU A 127 6.21 -2.95 -5.08
C LEU A 127 6.16 -4.46 -4.84
N ASN A 128 4.96 -5.01 -4.86
CA ASN A 128 4.69 -6.42 -4.59
C ASN A 128 4.51 -7.22 -5.88
N LYS A 129 4.62 -8.53 -5.77
CA LYS A 129 4.49 -9.50 -6.88
C LYS A 129 5.50 -9.27 -8.01
N ILE A 130 6.71 -8.91 -7.64
CA ILE A 130 7.81 -8.63 -8.58
C ILE A 130 8.18 -9.87 -9.42
N ASP A 131 7.99 -11.05 -8.88
CA ASP A 131 8.17 -12.35 -9.56
C ASP A 131 7.23 -12.54 -10.76
N ALA A 132 6.06 -11.93 -10.70
CA ALA A 132 5.06 -11.95 -11.79
C ALA A 132 5.15 -10.73 -12.73
N TYR A 133 6.03 -9.77 -12.44
CA TYR A 133 6.22 -8.61 -13.28
C TYR A 133 6.96 -8.99 -14.56
N LYS A 134 6.34 -8.71 -15.71
CA LYS A 134 6.90 -8.98 -17.03
C LYS A 134 7.40 -7.67 -17.64
N TRP A 135 8.64 -7.66 -18.04
CA TRP A 135 9.23 -6.57 -18.79
C TRP A 135 10.12 -7.12 -19.90
N VAL A 136 10.27 -6.37 -20.97
CA VAL A 136 11.16 -6.69 -22.08
C VAL A 136 12.23 -5.61 -22.14
N GLU A 137 13.49 -6.04 -22.15
CA GLU A 137 14.61 -5.11 -22.30
C GLU A 137 14.52 -4.44 -23.66
N LYS A 138 14.61 -3.11 -23.66
CA LYS A 138 14.56 -2.31 -24.87
C LYS A 138 15.93 -2.35 -25.53
N GLU A 139 15.99 -2.71 -26.81
CA GLU A 139 17.22 -2.60 -27.60
C GLU A 139 17.58 -1.12 -27.78
N GLU A 140 18.91 -0.79 -27.84
CA GLU A 140 19.38 0.61 -27.93
C GLU A 140 18.85 1.34 -29.16
N ASP A 141 18.52 0.63 -30.24
CA ASP A 141 18.01 1.18 -31.49
C ASP A 141 16.48 1.25 -31.58
N ASP A 142 15.76 0.84 -30.53
CA ASP A 142 14.30 0.87 -30.55
C ASP A 142 13.76 2.27 -30.26
N LEU A 143 13.31 2.94 -31.32
CA LEU A 143 12.71 4.29 -31.30
C LEU A 143 11.22 4.28 -30.94
N THR A 144 10.64 3.11 -30.66
CA THR A 144 9.23 3.06 -30.24
C THR A 144 9.04 3.68 -28.85
N PRO A 145 7.92 4.38 -28.60
CA PRO A 145 7.62 4.84 -27.25
C PRO A 145 7.61 3.66 -26.28
N SER A 146 8.26 3.81 -25.13
CA SER A 146 8.24 2.77 -24.10
C SER A 146 6.80 2.51 -23.64
N THR A 147 6.34 1.29 -23.89
CA THR A 147 5.10 0.79 -23.30
C THR A 147 5.40 0.21 -21.91
N ARG A 148 4.38 -0.02 -21.11
CA ARG A 148 4.55 -0.65 -19.78
C ARG A 148 5.31 -1.98 -19.83
N GLU A 149 5.22 -2.71 -20.92
CA GLU A 149 5.90 -3.98 -21.12
C GLU A 149 7.41 -3.82 -21.37
N ASN A 150 7.85 -2.60 -21.71
CA ASN A 150 9.23 -2.28 -22.07
C ASN A 150 9.96 -1.48 -20.99
N ILE A 151 9.36 -1.27 -19.83
CA ILE A 151 9.99 -0.53 -18.73
C ILE A 151 10.73 -1.50 -17.82
N SER A 152 12.03 -1.31 -17.70
CA SER A 152 12.84 -2.09 -16.76
C SER A 152 12.50 -1.76 -15.30
N LEU A 153 12.81 -2.68 -14.39
CA LEU A 153 12.61 -2.47 -12.96
C LEU A 153 13.37 -1.24 -12.43
N GLU A 154 14.55 -0.95 -12.98
CA GLU A 154 15.35 0.21 -12.58
C GLU A 154 14.76 1.52 -13.09
N GLU A 155 14.16 1.53 -14.27
CA GLU A 155 13.44 2.69 -14.80
C GLU A 155 12.16 2.93 -14.01
N LEU A 156 11.45 1.85 -13.64
CA LEU A 156 10.27 1.93 -12.80
C LEU A 156 10.62 2.56 -11.45
N LYS A 157 11.66 2.07 -10.77
CA LYS A 157 12.15 2.65 -9.51
C LYS A 157 12.52 4.13 -9.67
N ARG A 158 13.24 4.51 -10.71
CA ARG A 158 13.62 5.92 -10.97
C ARG A 158 12.40 6.80 -11.19
N SER A 159 11.44 6.35 -11.99
CA SER A 159 10.18 7.07 -12.23
C SER A 159 9.39 7.32 -10.96
N TRP A 160 9.39 6.37 -10.03
CA TRP A 160 8.65 6.50 -8.77
C TRP A 160 9.40 7.31 -7.72
N MET A 161 10.71 7.14 -7.61
CA MET A 161 11.54 7.92 -6.68
C MET A 161 11.49 9.41 -6.99
N SER A 162 11.49 9.81 -8.26
CA SER A 162 11.38 11.20 -8.67
C SER A 162 10.03 11.85 -8.34
N ARG A 163 8.98 11.05 -8.09
CA ARG A 163 7.66 11.56 -7.67
C ARG A 163 7.52 11.69 -6.15
N ILE A 164 8.34 10.97 -5.38
CA ILE A 164 8.31 10.99 -3.91
C ILE A 164 9.07 12.20 -3.35
N ASP A 165 10.09 12.68 -4.05
CA ASP A 165 10.93 13.80 -3.61
C ASP A 165 10.32 15.20 -3.87
N LEU A 166 9.06 15.29 -4.32
CA LEU A 166 8.43 16.56 -4.70
C LEU A 166 7.41 17.08 -3.66
N ASN A 167 7.38 16.55 -2.44
CA ASN A 167 6.55 17.09 -1.35
C ASN A 167 7.33 17.24 -0.03
#